data_c0e291947a7dc7d693a66c9b719567f6
#
_entry.id   c0e291947a7dc7d693a66c9b719567f6
#
_cell.length_a   1.000
_cell.length_b   1.000
_cell.length_c   1.000
_cell.angle_alpha   90.00
_cell.angle_beta   90.00
_cell.angle_gamma   90.00
#
_symmetry.space_group_name_H-M   'P 1'
#
loop_
_entity.id
_entity.type
_entity.pdbx_description
1 polymer ?
#
loop_
_entity_poly.entity_id
_entity_poly.type
_entity_poly.pdbx_seq_one_letter_code
_entity_poly.pdbx_strand_id
1 'polypeptide(L)'
;MSFSDLAHEALAAQGGTFVDPPVIMQASIPLELSGEAVRSRICTFVDGQSNEWALRPDLTLPVAQTEVAERQAEDTGETLKRYRGRIFRLPVLAGEPIEYEQIGIEKFGATQSVDEDIWLFKTLSDVCATGGVKNAHACFGDLSIFPAFVDALEFPDEIQAGLKRAFRQAGGVRAFLSALKTKRSGIAARVSGMSRDDIGAFVEDIFAITGVRPVGERT
;
A
#
# COMPACT_ATOMS: atom_id res chain seq x y z
N MET A 1 -10.77 -10.77 -26.69
CA MET A 1 -10.62 -11.01 -25.25
C MET A 1 -10.17 -9.70 -24.62
N SER A 2 -10.82 -9.24 -23.56
CA SER A 2 -10.41 -8.01 -22.88
C SER A 2 -9.12 -8.24 -22.08
N PHE A 3 -8.43 -7.14 -21.67
CA PHE A 3 -7.31 -7.25 -20.72
C PHE A 3 -7.69 -8.06 -19.46
N SER A 4 -8.88 -7.78 -18.93
CA SER A 4 -9.41 -8.44 -17.75
C SER A 4 -9.59 -9.96 -17.94
N ASP A 5 -9.99 -10.40 -19.11
CA ASP A 5 -10.15 -11.82 -19.41
C ASP A 5 -8.78 -12.52 -19.45
N LEU A 6 -7.82 -11.91 -20.16
CA LEU A 6 -6.45 -12.43 -20.26
C LEU A 6 -5.75 -12.46 -18.88
N ALA A 7 -5.90 -11.40 -18.09
CA ALA A 7 -5.36 -11.32 -16.74
C ALA A 7 -5.96 -12.40 -15.82
N HIS A 8 -7.27 -12.61 -15.90
CA HIS A 8 -7.97 -13.64 -15.12
C HIS A 8 -7.47 -15.05 -15.49
N GLU A 9 -7.32 -15.35 -16.77
CA GLU A 9 -6.79 -16.63 -17.24
C GLU A 9 -5.33 -16.84 -16.81
N ALA A 10 -4.49 -15.81 -16.92
CA ALA A 10 -3.09 -15.88 -16.50
C ALA A 10 -2.96 -16.15 -14.99
N LEU A 11 -3.80 -15.53 -14.16
CA LEU A 11 -3.85 -15.83 -12.72
C LEU A 11 -4.43 -17.22 -12.44
N ALA A 12 -5.40 -17.67 -13.24
CA ALA A 12 -5.95 -19.02 -13.07
C ALA A 12 -4.89 -20.12 -13.33
N ALA A 13 -3.92 -19.86 -14.20
CA ALA A 13 -2.80 -20.77 -14.46
C ALA A 13 -1.86 -20.94 -13.25
N GLN A 14 -1.86 -20.00 -12.29
CA GLN A 14 -1.11 -20.12 -11.04
C GLN A 14 -1.75 -21.08 -10.03
N GLY A 15 -2.97 -21.57 -10.32
CA GLY A 15 -3.74 -22.40 -9.39
C GLY A 15 -4.51 -21.58 -8.37
N GLY A 16 -4.78 -22.20 -7.22
CA GLY A 16 -5.56 -21.59 -6.13
C GLY A 16 -7.07 -21.62 -6.36
N THR A 17 -7.81 -21.24 -5.33
CA THR A 17 -9.28 -21.24 -5.31
C THR A 17 -9.81 -19.90 -5.78
N PHE A 18 -10.78 -19.90 -6.69
CA PHE A 18 -11.52 -18.70 -7.05
C PHE A 18 -12.52 -18.36 -5.95
N VAL A 19 -12.55 -17.09 -5.54
CA VAL A 19 -13.48 -16.56 -4.54
C VAL A 19 -14.20 -15.34 -5.07
N ASP A 20 -15.48 -15.22 -4.73
CA ASP A 20 -16.32 -14.06 -5.05
C ASP A 20 -16.97 -13.55 -3.76
N PRO A 21 -16.24 -12.76 -2.98
CA PRO A 21 -16.73 -12.27 -1.70
C PRO A 21 -17.87 -11.27 -1.88
N PRO A 22 -18.67 -11.01 -0.82
CA PRO A 22 -19.78 -10.06 -0.88
C PRO A 22 -19.35 -8.65 -1.30
N VAL A 23 -20.24 -7.96 -2.06
CA VAL A 23 -20.04 -6.57 -2.48
C VAL A 23 -20.19 -5.60 -1.30
N ILE A 24 -21.07 -5.94 -0.36
CA ILE A 24 -21.38 -5.14 0.82
C ILE A 24 -20.69 -5.77 2.02
N MET A 25 -20.05 -4.94 2.82
CA MET A 25 -19.33 -5.33 4.03
C MET A 25 -19.61 -4.34 5.17
N GLN A 26 -19.29 -4.71 6.41
CA GLN A 26 -19.36 -3.77 7.53
C GLN A 26 -18.38 -2.62 7.32
N ALA A 27 -18.84 -1.37 7.50
CA ALA A 27 -18.05 -0.17 7.22
C ALA A 27 -16.80 -0.05 8.10
N SER A 28 -16.84 -0.56 9.34
CA SER A 28 -15.69 -0.55 10.26
C SER A 28 -14.45 -1.21 9.66
N ILE A 29 -14.61 -2.29 8.92
CA ILE A 29 -13.50 -3.07 8.37
C ILE A 29 -12.64 -2.25 7.39
N PRO A 30 -13.18 -1.71 6.29
CA PRO A 30 -12.37 -0.91 5.40
C PRO A 30 -11.98 0.45 6.00
N LEU A 31 -12.77 1.02 6.93
CA LEU A 31 -12.43 2.27 7.60
C LEU A 31 -11.22 2.13 8.54
N GLU A 32 -11.05 0.98 9.18
CA GLU A 32 -9.95 0.74 10.10
C GLU A 32 -8.70 0.21 9.40
N LEU A 33 -8.88 -0.68 8.42
CA LEU A 33 -7.78 -1.43 7.81
C LEU A 33 -7.24 -0.83 6.51
N SER A 34 -8.02 0.01 5.81
CA SER A 34 -7.53 0.64 4.57
C SER A 34 -6.59 1.81 4.87
N GLY A 35 -5.57 1.99 4.01
CA GLY A 35 -4.74 3.18 4.04
C GLY A 35 -5.54 4.46 3.74
N GLU A 36 -5.02 5.62 4.16
CA GLU A 36 -5.71 6.92 4.10
C GLU A 36 -6.23 7.26 2.68
N ALA A 37 -5.45 6.94 1.65
CA ALA A 37 -5.81 7.19 0.26
C ALA A 37 -7.07 6.42 -0.19
N VAL A 38 -7.34 5.25 0.39
CA VAL A 38 -8.53 4.45 0.11
C VAL A 38 -9.65 4.84 1.06
N ARG A 39 -9.33 5.05 2.35
CA ARG A 39 -10.28 5.41 3.41
C ARG A 39 -11.13 6.63 3.03
N SER A 40 -10.52 7.67 2.50
CA SER A 40 -11.21 8.90 2.08
C SER A 40 -12.15 8.71 0.87
N ARG A 41 -12.12 7.53 0.23
CA ARG A 41 -12.90 7.18 -0.96
C ARG A 41 -13.93 6.08 -0.73
N ILE A 42 -14.12 5.63 0.50
CA ILE A 42 -15.06 4.55 0.82
C ILE A 42 -16.50 5.03 0.65
N CYS A 43 -17.32 4.25 -0.07
CA CYS A 43 -18.75 4.47 -0.20
C CYS A 43 -19.47 3.81 0.98
N THR A 44 -19.93 4.59 1.94
CA THR A 44 -20.69 4.10 3.12
C THR A 44 -22.17 4.43 3.03
N PHE A 45 -22.99 3.62 3.67
CA PHE A 45 -24.43 3.85 3.84
C PHE A 45 -24.92 3.23 5.14
N VAL A 46 -26.11 3.64 5.60
CA VAL A 46 -26.74 3.14 6.82
C VAL A 46 -28.03 2.43 6.46
N ASP A 47 -28.26 1.26 7.04
CA ASP A 47 -29.51 0.51 6.86
C ASP A 47 -30.64 1.01 7.79
N GLY A 48 -31.83 0.44 7.63
CA GLY A 48 -33.00 0.79 8.46
C GLY A 48 -32.88 0.43 9.95
N GLN A 49 -31.82 -0.27 10.35
CA GLN A 49 -31.52 -0.66 11.73
C GLN A 49 -30.32 0.13 12.31
N SER A 50 -29.88 1.16 11.60
CA SER A 50 -28.72 1.99 11.95
C SER A 50 -27.37 1.26 11.91
N ASN A 51 -27.25 0.15 11.18
CA ASN A 51 -25.97 -0.47 10.93
C ASN A 51 -25.24 0.25 9.78
N GLU A 52 -23.94 0.48 9.96
CA GLU A 52 -23.10 1.11 8.94
C GLU A 52 -22.47 0.06 8.02
N TRP A 53 -22.72 0.22 6.75
CA TRP A 53 -22.23 -0.64 5.68
C TRP A 53 -21.35 0.13 4.71
N ALA A 54 -20.50 -0.59 3.99
CA ALA A 54 -19.69 -0.05 2.90
C ALA A 54 -19.81 -0.94 1.65
N LEU A 55 -19.74 -0.32 0.48
CA LEU A 55 -19.37 -1.03 -0.73
C LEU A 55 -17.87 -1.30 -0.68
N ARG A 56 -17.46 -2.54 -1.00
CA ARG A 56 -16.05 -2.95 -0.94
C ARG A 56 -15.15 -2.04 -1.77
N PRO A 57 -14.15 -1.36 -1.17
CA PRO A 57 -13.24 -0.46 -1.88
C PRO A 57 -12.08 -1.19 -2.56
N ASP A 58 -11.87 -2.45 -2.22
CA ASP A 58 -10.94 -3.41 -2.82
C ASP A 58 -11.45 -4.84 -2.57
N LEU A 59 -10.76 -5.82 -3.13
CA LEU A 59 -11.09 -7.23 -2.93
C LEU A 59 -10.15 -7.93 -1.94
N THR A 60 -9.02 -7.34 -1.59
CA THR A 60 -8.07 -7.91 -0.62
C THR A 60 -8.71 -8.14 0.75
N LEU A 61 -9.39 -7.12 1.30
CA LEU A 61 -10.03 -7.23 2.62
C LEU A 61 -11.16 -8.26 2.65
N PRO A 62 -12.13 -8.25 1.71
CA PRO A 62 -13.18 -9.29 1.69
C PRO A 62 -12.63 -10.69 1.45
N VAL A 63 -11.60 -10.86 0.62
CA VAL A 63 -10.94 -12.15 0.40
C VAL A 63 -10.24 -12.63 1.68
N ALA A 64 -9.55 -11.74 2.39
CA ALA A 64 -8.94 -12.07 3.68
C ALA A 64 -9.99 -12.47 4.73
N GLN A 65 -11.16 -11.81 4.75
CA GLN A 65 -12.27 -12.21 5.61
C GLN A 65 -12.80 -13.61 5.28
N THR A 66 -12.94 -13.93 3.99
CA THR A 66 -13.33 -15.26 3.54
C THR A 66 -12.31 -16.31 4.00
N GLU A 67 -11.02 -16.02 3.82
CA GLU A 67 -9.94 -16.91 4.28
C GLU A 67 -9.99 -17.13 5.79
N VAL A 68 -10.16 -16.08 6.59
CA VAL A 68 -10.27 -16.20 8.05
C VAL A 68 -11.51 -17.01 8.46
N ALA A 69 -12.63 -16.85 7.76
CA ALA A 69 -13.86 -17.60 8.05
C ALA A 69 -13.76 -19.09 7.68
N GLU A 70 -13.01 -19.41 6.63
CA GLU A 70 -12.82 -20.80 6.17
C GLU A 70 -11.70 -21.53 6.93
N ARG A 71 -10.69 -20.79 7.43
CA ARG A 71 -9.52 -21.36 8.09
C ARG A 71 -9.88 -21.85 9.50
N GLN A 72 -9.55 -23.10 9.80
CA GLN A 72 -9.65 -23.62 11.16
C GLN A 72 -8.48 -23.10 12.02
N ALA A 73 -8.69 -23.01 13.33
CA ALA A 73 -7.72 -22.40 14.25
C ALA A 73 -6.32 -23.07 14.25
N GLU A 74 -6.21 -24.32 13.85
CA GLU A 74 -4.96 -25.10 13.80
C GLU A 74 -4.37 -25.18 12.38
N ASP A 75 -5.05 -24.64 11.38
CA ASP A 75 -4.58 -24.68 9.99
C ASP A 75 -3.58 -23.56 9.72
N THR A 76 -2.31 -23.93 9.62
CA THR A 76 -1.18 -23.03 9.28
C THR A 76 -0.72 -23.22 7.83
N GLY A 77 -1.44 -23.99 7.03
CA GLY A 77 -1.10 -24.27 5.64
C GLY A 77 -1.16 -23.02 4.75
N GLU A 78 -0.43 -23.10 3.65
CA GLU A 78 -0.50 -22.05 2.62
C GLU A 78 -1.79 -22.19 1.81
N THR A 79 -2.46 -21.07 1.56
CA THR A 79 -3.61 -21.01 0.66
C THR A 79 -3.40 -19.91 -0.38
N LEU A 80 -3.95 -20.16 -1.57
CA LEU A 80 -3.91 -19.22 -2.69
C LEU A 80 -5.34 -18.93 -3.14
N LYS A 81 -5.75 -17.67 -3.04
CA LYS A 81 -7.08 -17.20 -3.44
C LYS A 81 -6.95 -16.28 -4.65
N ARG A 82 -7.77 -16.49 -5.66
CA ARG A 82 -7.88 -15.61 -6.83
C ARG A 82 -9.26 -15.00 -6.87
N TYR A 83 -9.32 -13.80 -7.38
CA TYR A 83 -10.59 -13.09 -7.47
C TYR A 83 -10.67 -12.22 -8.73
N ARG A 84 -11.89 -11.92 -9.13
CA ARG A 84 -12.24 -10.91 -10.11
C ARG A 84 -13.59 -10.33 -9.73
N GLY A 85 -13.71 -9.02 -9.63
CA GLY A 85 -14.97 -8.42 -9.25
C GLY A 85 -14.97 -6.90 -9.30
N ARG A 86 -16.13 -6.32 -9.07
CA ARG A 86 -16.31 -4.88 -8.99
C ARG A 86 -15.92 -4.36 -7.62
N ILE A 87 -15.24 -3.23 -7.61
CA ILE A 87 -14.92 -2.43 -6.42
C ILE A 87 -15.43 -1.02 -6.60
N PHE A 88 -15.61 -0.30 -5.48
CA PHE A 88 -16.28 1.00 -5.49
C PHE A 88 -15.47 2.01 -4.70
N ARG A 89 -15.11 3.13 -5.36
CA ARG A 89 -14.36 4.22 -4.74
C ARG A 89 -14.92 5.55 -5.17
N LEU A 90 -15.22 6.43 -4.23
CA LEU A 90 -15.62 7.80 -4.55
C LEU A 90 -14.53 8.50 -5.38
N PRO A 91 -14.89 9.26 -6.41
CA PRO A 91 -13.92 9.95 -7.24
C PRO A 91 -13.22 11.06 -6.47
N VAL A 92 -11.92 11.23 -6.74
CA VAL A 92 -11.13 12.37 -6.25
C VAL A 92 -11.17 13.50 -7.29
N LEU A 93 -11.19 13.13 -8.57
CA LEU A 93 -11.25 14.08 -9.68
C LEU A 93 -12.58 13.94 -10.42
N ALA A 94 -13.04 15.05 -10.98
CA ALA A 94 -14.24 15.04 -11.82
C ALA A 94 -14.04 14.10 -13.03
N GLY A 95 -15.01 13.22 -13.26
CA GLY A 95 -14.97 12.26 -14.36
C GLY A 95 -14.31 10.92 -14.05
N GLU A 96 -13.74 10.74 -12.87
CA GLU A 96 -13.33 9.39 -12.43
C GLU A 96 -14.57 8.50 -12.23
N PRO A 97 -14.51 7.22 -12.63
CA PRO A 97 -15.58 6.27 -12.33
C PRO A 97 -15.65 5.99 -10.82
N ILE A 98 -16.84 5.62 -10.35
CA ILE A 98 -17.03 5.12 -8.97
C ILE A 98 -16.76 3.62 -8.92
N GLU A 99 -17.01 2.92 -10.01
CA GLU A 99 -16.93 1.48 -10.14
C GLU A 99 -15.72 1.09 -10.99
N TYR A 100 -14.93 0.14 -10.47
CA TYR A 100 -13.74 -0.41 -11.13
C TYR A 100 -13.83 -1.93 -11.15
N GLU A 101 -13.22 -2.57 -12.13
CA GLU A 101 -12.95 -4.01 -12.08
C GLU A 101 -11.57 -4.23 -11.48
N GLN A 102 -11.50 -5.08 -10.46
CA GLN A 102 -10.26 -5.53 -9.85
C GLN A 102 -10.09 -7.04 -10.07
N ILE A 103 -8.88 -7.43 -10.40
CA ILE A 103 -8.47 -8.82 -10.55
C ILE A 103 -7.22 -9.00 -9.71
N GLY A 104 -7.11 -10.10 -9.01
CA GLY A 104 -5.96 -10.32 -8.16
C GLY A 104 -5.82 -11.74 -7.65
N ILE A 105 -4.76 -11.91 -6.89
CA ILE A 105 -4.36 -13.14 -6.24
C ILE A 105 -3.79 -12.80 -4.87
N GLU A 106 -4.20 -13.56 -3.85
CA GLU A 106 -3.72 -13.42 -2.48
C GLU A 106 -3.18 -14.75 -1.99
N LYS A 107 -2.00 -14.74 -1.40
CA LYS A 107 -1.38 -15.92 -0.79
C LYS A 107 -1.35 -15.73 0.73
N PHE A 108 -1.94 -16.66 1.46
CA PHE A 108 -2.02 -16.66 2.91
C PHE A 108 -1.16 -17.78 3.50
N GLY A 109 -0.61 -17.57 4.69
CA GLY A 109 0.19 -18.57 5.39
C GLY A 109 1.57 -18.79 4.81
N ALA A 110 1.96 -18.07 3.77
CA ALA A 110 3.30 -18.16 3.20
C ALA A 110 4.36 -17.63 4.19
N THR A 111 5.52 -18.27 4.19
CA THR A 111 6.68 -17.75 4.92
C THR A 111 7.17 -16.48 4.22
N GLN A 112 7.34 -15.41 4.98
CA GLN A 112 7.89 -14.17 4.43
C GLN A 112 9.33 -14.43 3.92
N SER A 113 9.51 -14.39 2.60
CA SER A 113 10.79 -14.65 1.96
C SER A 113 10.93 -13.88 0.66
N VAL A 114 12.17 -13.69 0.24
CA VAL A 114 12.49 -13.06 -1.06
C VAL A 114 11.96 -13.90 -2.23
N ASP A 115 11.90 -15.21 -2.09
CA ASP A 115 11.38 -16.10 -3.14
C ASP A 115 9.87 -15.87 -3.37
N GLU A 116 9.10 -15.60 -2.32
CA GLU A 116 7.69 -15.25 -2.43
C GLU A 116 7.49 -13.89 -3.12
N ASP A 117 8.31 -12.91 -2.77
CA ASP A 117 8.27 -11.60 -3.42
C ASP A 117 8.62 -11.71 -4.91
N ILE A 118 9.63 -12.51 -5.26
CA ILE A 118 10.02 -12.79 -6.64
C ILE A 118 8.89 -13.52 -7.39
N TRP A 119 8.27 -14.52 -6.77
CA TRP A 119 7.16 -15.24 -7.36
C TRP A 119 5.99 -14.29 -7.67
N LEU A 120 5.60 -13.46 -6.70
CA LEU A 120 4.51 -12.47 -6.89
C LEU A 120 4.84 -11.48 -7.99
N PHE A 121 6.06 -10.94 -7.99
CA PHE A 121 6.51 -10.01 -9.03
C PHE A 121 6.47 -10.63 -10.42
N LYS A 122 6.97 -11.86 -10.58
CA LYS A 122 6.92 -12.59 -11.86
C LYS A 122 5.48 -12.82 -12.30
N THR A 123 4.64 -13.30 -11.41
CA THR A 123 3.21 -13.54 -11.68
C THR A 123 2.53 -12.27 -12.20
N LEU A 124 2.69 -11.13 -11.54
CA LEU A 124 2.10 -9.87 -11.98
C LEU A 124 2.71 -9.36 -13.29
N SER A 125 4.02 -9.56 -13.50
CA SER A 125 4.70 -9.21 -14.74
C SER A 125 4.16 -10.02 -15.92
N ASP A 126 3.96 -11.31 -15.72
CA ASP A 126 3.41 -12.22 -16.74
C ASP A 126 1.96 -11.87 -17.08
N VAL A 127 1.15 -11.50 -16.07
CA VAL A 127 -0.22 -10.99 -16.27
C VAL A 127 -0.21 -9.73 -17.14
N CYS A 128 0.68 -8.77 -16.84
CA CYS A 128 0.81 -7.56 -17.63
C CYS A 128 1.24 -7.86 -19.07
N ALA A 129 2.22 -8.74 -19.26
CA ALA A 129 2.72 -9.13 -20.57
C ALA A 129 1.63 -9.85 -21.39
N THR A 130 0.92 -10.81 -20.80
CA THR A 130 -0.19 -11.55 -21.41
C THR A 130 -1.32 -10.61 -21.80
N GLY A 131 -1.62 -9.60 -20.96
CA GLY A 131 -2.59 -8.55 -21.24
C GLY A 131 -2.14 -7.52 -22.29
N GLY A 132 -0.93 -7.64 -22.84
CA GLY A 132 -0.40 -6.78 -23.90
C GLY A 132 0.15 -5.44 -23.40
N VAL A 133 0.42 -5.29 -22.09
CA VAL A 133 1.06 -4.09 -21.54
C VAL A 133 2.50 -4.04 -22.02
N LYS A 134 2.84 -2.98 -22.75
CA LYS A 134 4.20 -2.71 -23.23
C LYS A 134 4.84 -1.63 -22.36
N ASN A 135 6.14 -1.76 -22.13
CA ASN A 135 6.92 -0.77 -21.36
C ASN A 135 6.42 -0.57 -19.93
N ALA A 136 6.09 -1.67 -19.22
CA ALA A 136 5.79 -1.62 -17.81
C ALA A 136 7.04 -1.20 -17.01
N HIS A 137 6.85 -0.29 -16.04
CA HIS A 137 7.88 0.11 -15.10
C HIS A 137 7.53 -0.47 -13.74
N ALA A 138 8.48 -1.19 -13.13
CA ALA A 138 8.35 -1.70 -11.77
C ALA A 138 8.98 -0.72 -10.77
N CYS A 139 8.21 -0.34 -9.75
CA CYS A 139 8.71 0.43 -8.62
C CYS A 139 8.68 -0.46 -7.37
N PHE A 140 9.84 -0.61 -6.74
CA PHE A 140 9.97 -1.36 -5.49
C PHE A 140 10.16 -0.39 -4.33
N GLY A 141 9.44 -0.60 -3.24
CA GLY A 141 9.60 0.13 -2.00
C GLY A 141 9.83 -0.84 -0.85
N ASP A 142 10.82 -0.52 -0.02
CA ASP A 142 11.10 -1.27 1.21
C ASP A 142 11.08 -0.29 2.38
N LEU A 143 10.10 -0.48 3.26
CA LEU A 143 9.93 0.36 4.45
C LEU A 143 11.02 0.14 5.51
N SER A 144 11.86 -0.88 5.38
CA SER A 144 12.99 -1.14 6.28
C SER A 144 14.21 -0.28 5.96
N ILE A 145 14.36 0.18 4.73
CA ILE A 145 15.54 0.96 4.28
C ILE A 145 15.69 2.24 5.09
N PHE A 146 14.63 3.02 5.23
CA PHE A 146 14.72 4.29 5.95
C PHE A 146 15.02 4.12 7.44
N PRO A 147 14.34 3.23 8.20
CA PRO A 147 14.72 2.94 9.57
C PRO A 147 16.17 2.47 9.72
N ALA A 148 16.63 1.53 8.87
CA ALA A 148 18.00 1.04 8.90
C ALA A 148 19.02 2.16 8.61
N PHE A 149 18.72 3.03 7.66
CA PHE A 149 19.52 4.21 7.38
C PHE A 149 19.60 5.15 8.60
N VAL A 150 18.47 5.44 9.25
CA VAL A 150 18.42 6.29 10.45
C VAL A 150 19.23 5.67 11.58
N ASP A 151 19.21 4.32 11.74
CA ASP A 151 20.00 3.61 12.74
C ASP A 151 21.51 3.69 12.48
N ALA A 152 21.90 3.72 11.20
CA ALA A 152 23.30 3.88 10.82
C ALA A 152 23.82 5.32 11.02
N LEU A 153 22.92 6.30 11.23
CA LEU A 153 23.30 7.66 11.57
C LEU A 153 23.46 7.74 13.10
N GLU A 154 24.62 8.20 13.54
CA GLU A 154 24.94 8.38 14.96
C GLU A 154 24.19 9.59 15.57
N PHE A 155 22.88 9.66 15.38
CA PHE A 155 22.03 10.68 15.98
C PHE A 155 21.60 10.25 17.40
N PRO A 156 21.30 11.22 18.29
CA PRO A 156 20.66 10.91 19.57
C PRO A 156 19.35 10.13 19.37
N ASP A 157 19.06 9.20 20.27
CA ASP A 157 17.90 8.30 20.21
C ASP A 157 16.56 9.03 19.97
N GLU A 158 16.38 10.20 20.58
CA GLU A 158 15.17 11.03 20.37
C GLU A 158 15.01 11.50 18.92
N ILE A 159 16.12 11.83 18.25
CA ILE A 159 16.12 12.27 16.85
C ILE A 159 15.85 11.06 15.96
N GLN A 160 16.50 9.93 16.19
CA GLN A 160 16.25 8.70 15.43
C GLN A 160 14.77 8.28 15.53
N ALA A 161 14.23 8.23 16.76
CA ALA A 161 12.81 7.92 16.99
C ALA A 161 11.87 8.93 16.33
N GLY A 162 12.24 10.21 16.35
CA GLY A 162 11.49 11.29 15.68
C GLY A 162 11.48 11.13 14.18
N LEU A 163 12.61 10.84 13.55
CA LEU A 163 12.74 10.60 12.10
C LEU A 163 11.92 9.38 11.66
N LYS A 164 12.05 8.25 12.37
CA LYS A 164 11.30 7.03 12.07
C LYS A 164 9.78 7.24 12.19
N ARG A 165 9.32 8.02 13.15
CA ARG A 165 7.92 8.37 13.32
C ARG A 165 7.44 9.31 12.21
N ALA A 166 8.23 10.35 11.90
CA ALA A 166 7.91 11.31 10.85
C ALA A 166 7.82 10.66 9.47
N PHE A 167 8.60 9.63 9.19
CA PHE A 167 8.55 8.87 7.94
C PHE A 167 7.15 8.28 7.66
N ARG A 168 6.36 7.98 8.70
CA ARG A 168 5.03 7.41 8.61
C ARG A 168 3.89 8.42 8.72
N GLN A 169 4.20 9.71 8.85
CA GLN A 169 3.21 10.77 9.09
C GLN A 169 3.04 11.70 7.88
N ALA A 170 1.86 12.30 7.76
CA ALA A 170 1.64 13.40 6.83
C ALA A 170 2.62 14.56 7.10
N GLY A 171 3.20 15.13 6.05
CA GLY A 171 4.29 16.11 6.16
C GLY A 171 5.68 15.50 6.24
N GLY A 172 5.80 14.24 6.63
CA GLY A 172 7.00 13.43 6.52
C GLY A 172 8.24 13.97 7.23
N VAL A 173 9.35 13.36 6.88
CA VAL A 173 10.69 13.68 7.42
C VAL A 173 11.07 15.16 7.19
N ARG A 174 10.67 15.76 6.06
CA ARG A 174 10.96 17.16 5.74
C ARG A 174 10.36 18.13 6.77
N ALA A 175 9.10 17.91 7.15
CA ALA A 175 8.45 18.75 8.17
C ALA A 175 9.11 18.60 9.53
N PHE A 176 9.49 17.38 9.91
CA PHE A 176 10.22 17.11 11.15
C PHE A 176 11.58 17.83 11.17
N LEU A 177 12.37 17.71 10.11
CA LEU A 177 13.66 18.39 9.99
C LEU A 177 13.52 19.93 10.00
N SER A 178 12.47 20.46 9.37
CA SER A 178 12.19 21.90 9.40
C SER A 178 11.84 22.38 10.81
N ALA A 179 11.05 21.61 11.55
CA ALA A 179 10.72 21.90 12.95
C ALA A 179 11.95 21.86 13.87
N LEU A 180 12.89 20.95 13.61
CA LEU A 180 14.17 20.89 14.33
C LEU A 180 15.03 22.12 14.09
N LYS A 181 15.05 22.66 12.86
CA LYS A 181 15.81 23.89 12.53
C LYS A 181 15.27 25.13 13.25
N THR A 182 13.97 25.19 13.52
CA THR A 182 13.33 26.31 14.20
C THR A 182 13.50 26.25 15.73
N LYS A 183 13.68 25.05 16.30
CA LYS A 183 14.05 24.91 17.71
C LYS A 183 15.55 25.17 17.87
N ARG A 184 15.92 26.35 18.41
CA ARG A 184 17.28 26.73 18.79
C ARG A 184 17.84 25.81 19.91
N SER A 185 18.13 24.54 19.63
CA SER A 185 18.84 23.65 20.54
C SER A 185 20.14 23.18 19.87
N GLY A 186 21.17 22.84 20.66
CA GLY A 186 22.50 22.47 20.17
C GLY A 186 22.55 21.29 19.18
N ILE A 187 21.42 20.65 18.94
CA ILE A 187 21.20 19.60 17.93
C ILE A 187 21.16 20.20 16.52
N ALA A 188 20.62 21.43 16.36
CA ALA A 188 20.62 22.15 15.10
C ALA A 188 22.04 22.41 14.56
N ALA A 189 23.02 22.53 15.44
CA ALA A 189 24.41 22.74 15.08
C ALA A 189 25.07 21.49 14.46
N ARG A 190 24.65 20.28 14.84
CA ARG A 190 25.17 19.04 14.26
C ARG A 190 24.59 18.71 12.89
N VAL A 191 23.31 19.04 12.68
CA VAL A 191 22.65 18.91 11.38
C VAL A 191 23.09 20.03 10.42
N SER A 192 23.49 21.20 10.92
CA SER A 192 24.01 22.31 10.11
C SER A 192 25.39 22.06 9.51
N GLY A 193 26.09 20.98 9.91
CA GLY A 193 27.32 20.51 9.27
C GLY A 193 27.12 19.81 7.93
N MET A 194 25.88 19.39 7.61
CA MET A 194 25.52 18.86 6.30
C MET A 194 25.06 20.01 5.40
N SER A 195 25.56 20.08 4.18
CA SER A 195 25.12 21.12 3.24
C SER A 195 23.63 20.98 2.97
N ARG A 196 22.98 22.11 2.66
CA ARG A 196 21.53 22.14 2.33
C ARG A 196 21.22 21.27 1.10
N ASP A 197 22.19 21.17 0.21
CA ASP A 197 22.11 20.41 -1.02
C ASP A 197 22.26 18.90 -0.75
N ASP A 198 23.13 18.49 0.19
CA ASP A 198 23.29 17.09 0.58
C ASP A 198 22.04 16.52 1.27
N ILE A 199 21.39 17.32 2.14
CA ILE A 199 20.12 16.93 2.77
C ILE A 199 18.98 16.91 1.72
N GLY A 200 18.98 17.87 0.80
CA GLY A 200 18.00 17.94 -0.28
C GLY A 200 18.14 16.76 -1.24
N ALA A 201 19.34 16.53 -1.75
CA ALA A 201 19.64 15.41 -2.65
C ALA A 201 19.32 14.06 -2.01
N PHE A 202 19.70 13.87 -0.76
CA PHE A 202 19.41 12.64 -0.02
C PHE A 202 17.91 12.39 0.18
N VAL A 203 17.14 13.43 0.52
CA VAL A 203 15.67 13.32 0.65
C VAL A 203 15.02 13.03 -0.71
N GLU A 204 15.50 13.65 -1.80
CA GLU A 204 15.03 13.36 -3.17
C GLU A 204 15.38 11.92 -3.59
N ASP A 205 16.58 11.43 -3.25
CA ASP A 205 17.00 10.06 -3.54
C ASP A 205 16.12 9.02 -2.80
N ILE A 206 15.80 9.26 -1.51
CA ILE A 206 14.86 8.39 -0.78
C ILE A 206 13.48 8.42 -1.42
N PHE A 207 12.97 9.57 -1.81
CA PHE A 207 11.67 9.67 -2.48
C PHE A 207 11.69 9.05 -3.87
N ALA A 208 12.81 9.14 -4.60
CA ALA A 208 12.99 8.45 -5.87
C ALA A 208 12.98 6.93 -5.70
N ILE A 209 13.58 6.42 -4.62
CA ILE A 209 13.63 4.98 -4.30
C ILE A 209 12.26 4.49 -3.80
N THR A 210 11.55 5.26 -2.98
CA THR A 210 10.28 4.83 -2.37
C THR A 210 9.05 5.08 -3.23
N GLY A 211 9.18 5.80 -4.35
CA GLY A 211 8.06 6.12 -5.25
C GLY A 211 6.98 7.04 -4.66
N VAL A 212 7.15 7.49 -3.43
CA VAL A 212 6.21 8.39 -2.74
C VAL A 212 6.56 9.83 -3.10
N ARG A 213 5.92 10.36 -4.14
CA ARG A 213 5.95 11.82 -4.37
C ARG A 213 5.15 12.51 -3.27
N PRO A 214 5.69 13.54 -2.60
CA PRO A 214 4.88 14.36 -1.71
C PRO A 214 3.72 14.97 -2.51
N VAL A 215 2.49 14.77 -2.03
CA VAL A 215 1.31 15.46 -2.54
C VAL A 215 1.47 16.94 -2.18
N GLY A 216 1.82 17.76 -3.13
CA GLY A 216 1.90 19.21 -2.92
C GLY A 216 2.98 19.90 -3.72
N GLU A 217 2.79 19.96 -5.01
CA GLU A 217 3.09 21.12 -5.85
C GLU A 217 2.40 20.90 -7.20
N ARG A 218 1.18 21.45 -7.29
CA ARG A 218 0.56 21.74 -8.60
C ARG A 218 0.94 23.17 -8.93
N THR A 219 1.80 23.35 -9.89
CA THR A 219 1.81 24.57 -10.74
C THR A 219 0.69 24.47 -11.74
#